data_2802e075416d371a15c86b3a64635a54
#
_entry.id   2802e075416d371a15c86b3a64635a54
#
_cell.length_a   1.000
_cell.length_b   1.000
_cell.length_c   1.000
_cell.angle_alpha   90.00
_cell.angle_beta   90.00
_cell.angle_gamma   90.00
#
_symmetry.space_group_name_H-M   'P 1'
#
loop_
_entity.id
_entity.type
_entity.pdbx_description
1 polymer ?
#
loop_
_entity_poly.entity_id
_entity_poly.type
_entity_poly.pdbx_seq_one_letter_code
_entity_poly.pdbx_strand_id
1 'polypeptide(L)'
;MNHFSKKVSVSLMALVMVAMTASAGTNAAKSTKTSGVNWNPVMDAIIQVESEGNPNAVSGKSVGAMQITPILVKDCNDILKKQKSKKRYTMADRYSVSKSKEMFLIIQKHYNPENDVEKAIRLWNGGVKYSQRSTNSYYKKVLAQMK
;
A
#
# COMPACT_ATOMS: atom_id res chain seq x y z
N MET A 1 -20.04 -5.44 54.72
CA MET A 1 -20.17 -6.68 55.52
C MET A 1 -20.33 -7.85 54.57
N ASN A 2 -19.54 -8.91 54.83
CA ASN A 2 -19.51 -10.25 54.22
C ASN A 2 -18.84 -10.34 52.83
N HIS A 3 -17.58 -10.64 52.70
CA HIS A 3 -16.81 -11.88 53.02
C HIS A 3 -17.44 -13.17 52.44
N PHE A 4 -16.79 -13.76 51.40
CA PHE A 4 -16.53 -15.20 51.29
C PHE A 4 -15.63 -15.39 50.06
N SER A 5 -14.34 -15.60 50.19
CA SER A 5 -13.55 -16.75 50.58
C SER A 5 -13.47 -17.88 49.54
N LYS A 6 -12.28 -17.94 48.95
CA LYS A 6 -11.46 -19.03 48.41
C LYS A 6 -12.09 -20.43 48.31
N LYS A 7 -11.88 -21.08 47.14
CA LYS A 7 -11.42 -22.48 47.16
C LYS A 7 -10.44 -22.74 45.99
N VAL A 8 -9.20 -23.01 46.38
CA VAL A 8 -8.16 -23.67 45.61
C VAL A 8 -8.49 -25.15 45.57
N SER A 9 -8.49 -25.77 44.42
CA SER A 9 -8.45 -27.20 44.28
C SER A 9 -7.30 -27.58 43.37
N VAL A 10 -6.25 -28.08 44.03
CA VAL A 10 -5.13 -28.77 43.41
C VAL A 10 -5.58 -30.23 43.24
N SER A 11 -5.55 -30.75 42.04
CA SER A 11 -5.61 -32.18 41.81
C SER A 11 -4.45 -32.60 40.91
N LEU A 12 -3.65 -33.41 41.48
CA LEU A 12 -2.42 -34.04 41.03
C LEU A 12 -2.76 -35.38 40.36
N MET A 13 -1.89 -35.83 39.42
CA MET A 13 -1.77 -37.16 38.80
C MET A 13 -2.50 -37.32 37.46
N ALA A 14 -1.86 -37.78 36.38
CA ALA A 14 -0.88 -38.86 36.31
C ALA A 14 -0.01 -38.73 35.03
N LEU A 15 1.24 -39.11 35.22
CA LEU A 15 2.25 -39.33 34.22
C LEU A 15 1.93 -40.60 33.40
N VAL A 16 1.66 -40.48 32.09
CA VAL A 16 1.75 -41.61 31.16
C VAL A 16 2.73 -41.22 30.07
N MET A 17 3.94 -41.78 30.19
CA MET A 17 4.91 -41.83 29.08
C MET A 17 4.40 -42.84 28.05
N VAL A 18 4.10 -42.35 26.87
CA VAL A 18 4.07 -43.17 25.65
C VAL A 18 5.11 -42.60 24.72
N ALA A 19 6.24 -43.30 24.62
CA ALA A 19 7.20 -43.09 23.57
C ALA A 19 6.60 -43.59 22.25
N MET A 20 6.39 -42.69 21.32
CA MET A 20 6.16 -43.06 19.93
C MET A 20 7.11 -42.28 19.01
N THR A 21 7.83 -43.07 18.31
CA THR A 21 8.83 -42.91 17.30
C THR A 21 8.64 -41.70 16.36
N ALA A 22 9.76 -41.03 16.16
CA ALA A 22 9.97 -40.03 15.17
C ALA A 22 9.55 -40.49 13.76
N SER A 23 8.61 -39.76 13.16
CA SER A 23 8.51 -39.65 11.72
C SER A 23 8.77 -38.19 11.38
N ALA A 24 9.93 -37.94 10.82
CA ALA A 24 10.32 -36.63 10.31
C ALA A 24 9.50 -36.32 9.07
N GLY A 25 8.31 -35.75 9.29
CA GLY A 25 7.56 -35.08 8.26
C GLY A 25 7.97 -33.62 8.23
N THR A 26 8.83 -33.25 7.31
CA THR A 26 9.15 -31.87 7.00
C THR A 26 7.90 -31.17 6.44
N ASN A 27 7.01 -30.74 7.32
CA ASN A 27 6.02 -29.74 6.97
C ASN A 27 6.74 -28.39 6.89
N ALA A 28 7.34 -28.13 5.74
CA ALA A 28 7.65 -26.78 5.33
C ALA A 28 6.34 -26.00 5.38
N ALA A 29 6.14 -25.23 6.46
CA ALA A 29 5.12 -24.21 6.53
C ALA A 29 5.38 -23.32 5.31
N LYS A 30 4.56 -23.50 4.28
CA LYS A 30 4.49 -22.62 3.11
C LYS A 30 4.02 -21.27 3.63
N SER A 31 4.99 -20.45 4.03
CA SER A 31 4.79 -19.03 4.22
C SER A 31 4.26 -18.52 2.88
N THR A 32 2.95 -18.38 2.76
CA THR A 32 2.35 -17.56 1.73
C THR A 32 2.75 -16.13 2.05
N LYS A 33 3.98 -15.76 1.62
CA LYS A 33 4.26 -14.37 1.33
C LYS A 33 3.15 -13.97 0.36
N THR A 34 2.21 -13.18 0.84
CA THR A 34 1.40 -12.33 -0.01
C THR A 34 2.41 -11.41 -0.67
N SER A 35 2.94 -11.84 -1.83
CA SER A 35 3.83 -11.02 -2.63
C SER A 35 2.97 -9.84 -3.10
N GLY A 36 3.07 -8.73 -2.39
CA GLY A 36 2.45 -7.48 -2.81
C GLY A 36 2.89 -7.19 -4.25
N VAL A 37 1.98 -6.66 -5.05
CA VAL A 37 2.28 -6.25 -6.43
C VAL A 37 3.52 -5.35 -6.41
N ASN A 38 4.48 -5.65 -7.29
CA ASN A 38 5.60 -4.75 -7.53
C ASN A 38 5.10 -3.55 -8.36
N TRP A 39 4.86 -2.44 -7.68
CA TRP A 39 4.39 -1.20 -8.31
C TRP A 39 5.48 -0.39 -9.02
N ASN A 40 6.76 -0.77 -8.90
CA ASN A 40 7.85 0.00 -9.51
C ASN A 40 7.68 0.18 -11.03
N PRO A 41 7.36 -0.83 -11.83
CA PRO A 41 7.18 -0.64 -13.27
C PRO A 41 6.07 0.37 -13.61
N VAL A 42 4.97 0.36 -12.84
CA VAL A 42 3.85 1.29 -13.02
C VAL A 42 4.27 2.71 -12.64
N MET A 43 4.92 2.87 -11.48
CA MET A 43 5.36 4.19 -11.00
C MET A 43 6.42 4.81 -11.91
N ASP A 44 7.36 4.00 -12.41
CA ASP A 44 8.41 4.48 -13.31
C ASP A 44 7.81 4.89 -14.67
N ALA A 45 6.85 4.14 -15.18
CA ALA A 45 6.12 4.49 -16.39
C ALA A 45 5.29 5.78 -16.22
N ILE A 46 4.63 5.95 -15.07
CA ILE A 46 3.92 7.20 -14.73
C ILE A 46 4.90 8.37 -14.70
N ILE A 47 6.03 8.25 -14.02
CA ILE A 47 7.08 9.29 -13.97
C ILE A 47 7.53 9.69 -15.38
N GLN A 48 7.71 8.72 -16.26
CA GLN A 48 8.12 8.97 -17.64
C GLN A 48 7.04 9.76 -18.41
N VAL A 49 5.76 9.40 -18.25
CA VAL A 49 4.64 10.05 -18.92
C VAL A 49 4.37 11.46 -18.38
N GLU A 50 4.51 11.65 -17.05
CA GLU A 50 4.16 12.90 -16.37
C GLU A 50 5.22 13.99 -16.54
N SER A 51 6.50 13.63 -16.56
CA SER A 51 7.58 14.61 -16.48
C SER A 51 8.88 14.22 -17.17
N GLU A 52 8.91 13.07 -17.87
CA GLU A 52 10.16 12.52 -18.42
C GLU A 52 11.25 12.33 -17.35
N GLY A 53 10.83 12.09 -16.10
CA GLY A 53 11.73 11.92 -14.96
C GLY A 53 12.14 13.22 -14.25
N ASN A 54 11.65 14.38 -14.68
CA ASN A 54 12.05 15.66 -14.09
C ASN A 54 11.40 15.89 -12.70
N PRO A 55 12.17 15.87 -11.59
CA PRO A 55 11.61 16.07 -10.25
C PRO A 55 11.16 17.52 -9.99
N ASN A 56 11.59 18.46 -10.82
CA ASN A 56 11.25 19.87 -10.70
C ASN A 56 10.19 20.33 -11.70
N ALA A 57 9.55 19.39 -12.42
CA ALA A 57 8.51 19.73 -13.38
C ALA A 57 7.33 20.43 -12.69
N VAL A 58 6.78 21.45 -13.36
CA VAL A 58 5.62 22.22 -12.90
C VAL A 58 4.63 22.35 -14.04
N SER A 59 3.38 21.93 -13.82
CA SER A 59 2.27 22.10 -14.76
C SER A 59 1.02 22.52 -13.97
N GLY A 60 0.74 23.83 -13.98
CA GLY A 60 -0.34 24.39 -13.18
C GLY A 60 -0.17 24.11 -11.69
N LYS A 61 -1.09 23.36 -11.11
CA LYS A 61 -1.04 22.95 -9.68
C LYS A 61 -0.28 21.65 -9.44
N SER A 62 0.08 20.93 -10.50
CA SER A 62 0.81 19.67 -10.45
C SER A 62 2.30 19.91 -10.47
N VAL A 63 3.05 19.25 -9.61
CA VAL A 63 4.51 19.41 -9.54
C VAL A 63 5.23 18.09 -9.30
N GLY A 64 6.53 18.09 -9.62
CA GLY A 64 7.43 16.99 -9.39
C GLY A 64 7.34 15.88 -10.43
N ALA A 65 8.14 14.84 -10.24
CA ALA A 65 8.26 13.74 -11.20
C ALA A 65 6.95 13.02 -11.49
N MET A 66 6.05 12.94 -10.52
CA MET A 66 4.74 12.28 -10.64
C MET A 66 3.58 13.25 -10.76
N GLN A 67 3.84 14.54 -10.96
CA GLN A 67 2.84 15.61 -11.15
C GLN A 67 1.76 15.63 -10.06
N ILE A 68 2.20 15.64 -8.80
CA ILE A 68 1.31 15.59 -7.64
C ILE A 68 0.62 16.93 -7.40
N THR A 69 -0.69 16.90 -7.22
CA THR A 69 -1.52 18.04 -6.86
C THR A 69 -1.60 18.28 -5.34
N PRO A 70 -1.91 19.51 -4.88
CA PRO A 70 -2.19 19.75 -3.46
C PRO A 70 -3.34 18.90 -2.89
N ILE A 71 -4.33 18.58 -3.73
CA ILE A 71 -5.47 17.72 -3.35
C ILE A 71 -5.01 16.32 -3.02
N LEU A 72 -4.08 15.74 -3.81
CA LEU A 72 -3.54 14.42 -3.56
C LEU A 72 -2.75 14.37 -2.24
N VAL A 73 -1.95 15.41 -1.94
CA VAL A 73 -1.24 15.50 -0.65
C VAL A 73 -2.23 15.52 0.52
N LYS A 74 -3.31 16.30 0.39
CA LYS A 74 -4.36 16.35 1.40
C LYS A 74 -5.01 14.98 1.59
N ASP A 75 -5.36 14.30 0.51
CA ASP A 75 -5.99 12.98 0.54
C ASP A 75 -5.10 11.94 1.22
N CYS A 76 -3.80 11.88 0.87
CA CYS A 76 -2.83 11.04 1.56
C CYS A 76 -2.79 11.32 3.07
N ASN A 77 -2.78 12.59 3.46
CA ASN A 77 -2.76 12.97 4.87
C ASN A 77 -4.06 12.60 5.61
N ASP A 78 -5.21 12.72 4.95
CA ASP A 78 -6.50 12.31 5.50
C ASP A 78 -6.58 10.78 5.68
N ILE A 79 -6.08 10.01 4.71
CA ILE A 79 -5.95 8.55 4.81
C ILE A 79 -5.06 8.17 5.99
N LEU A 80 -3.88 8.77 6.09
CA LEU A 80 -2.93 8.51 7.18
C LEU A 80 -3.50 8.87 8.55
N LYS A 81 -4.27 9.97 8.63
CA LYS A 81 -4.97 10.37 9.87
C LYS A 81 -6.00 9.32 10.30
N LYS A 82 -6.81 8.81 9.36
CA LYS A 82 -7.77 7.72 9.62
C LYS A 82 -7.08 6.44 10.11
N GLN A 83 -5.87 6.16 9.61
CA GLN A 83 -5.04 5.03 10.02
C GLN A 83 -4.28 5.28 11.34
N LYS A 84 -4.52 6.42 12.02
CA LYS A 84 -3.81 6.83 13.24
C LYS A 84 -2.28 6.91 13.06
N SER A 85 -1.80 7.07 11.84
CA SER A 85 -0.38 7.27 11.54
C SER A 85 0.06 8.67 11.96
N LYS A 86 1.29 8.79 12.46
CA LYS A 86 1.94 10.08 12.73
C LYS A 86 2.55 10.74 11.49
N LYS A 87 2.73 9.96 10.41
CA LYS A 87 3.32 10.45 9.15
C LYS A 87 2.43 11.50 8.50
N ARG A 88 3.05 12.55 7.97
CA ARG A 88 2.38 13.59 7.18
C ARG A 88 3.29 14.01 6.03
N TYR A 89 2.66 14.37 4.91
CA TYR A 89 3.34 14.95 3.75
C TYR A 89 3.07 16.45 3.69
N THR A 90 4.08 17.17 3.22
CA THR A 90 4.04 18.62 2.96
C THR A 90 3.94 18.90 1.46
N MET A 91 3.68 20.15 1.09
CA MET A 91 3.69 20.54 -0.32
C MET A 91 5.07 20.40 -0.97
N ALA A 92 6.15 20.56 -0.20
CA ALA A 92 7.52 20.37 -0.68
C ALA A 92 7.84 18.90 -1.00
N ASP A 93 7.21 17.95 -0.35
CA ASP A 93 7.43 16.51 -0.59
C ASP A 93 7.05 16.07 -2.01
N ARG A 94 6.25 16.85 -2.73
CA ARG A 94 5.87 16.59 -4.12
C ARG A 94 7.04 16.62 -5.10
N TYR A 95 8.12 17.32 -4.76
CA TYR A 95 9.36 17.38 -5.55
C TYR A 95 10.30 16.21 -5.27
N SER A 96 10.05 15.43 -4.23
CA SER A 96 10.81 14.23 -3.91
C SER A 96 10.22 13.02 -4.62
N VAL A 97 10.99 12.38 -5.50
CA VAL A 97 10.57 11.16 -6.21
C VAL A 97 10.18 10.05 -5.23
N SER A 98 10.99 9.86 -4.18
CA SER A 98 10.71 8.84 -3.15
C SER A 98 9.39 9.12 -2.42
N LYS A 99 9.15 10.36 -2.00
CA LYS A 99 7.91 10.75 -1.32
C LYS A 99 6.69 10.66 -2.26
N SER A 100 6.88 10.98 -3.53
CA SER A 100 5.84 10.84 -4.55
C SER A 100 5.43 9.38 -4.75
N LYS A 101 6.40 8.46 -4.81
CA LYS A 101 6.14 7.02 -4.87
C LYS A 101 5.44 6.51 -3.60
N GLU A 102 5.83 6.99 -2.42
CA GLU A 102 5.14 6.65 -1.18
C GLU A 102 3.66 7.11 -1.19
N MET A 103 3.39 8.32 -1.67
CA MET A 103 2.02 8.84 -1.80
C MET A 103 1.21 7.99 -2.79
N PHE A 104 1.80 7.58 -3.92
CA PHE A 104 1.16 6.63 -4.85
C PHE A 104 0.74 5.35 -4.13
N LEU A 105 1.62 4.73 -3.37
CA LEU A 105 1.33 3.49 -2.65
C LEU A 105 0.20 3.65 -1.61
N ILE A 106 0.12 4.79 -0.93
CA ILE A 106 -0.97 5.10 0.01
C ILE A 106 -2.31 5.16 -0.72
N ILE A 107 -2.36 5.85 -1.86
CA ILE A 107 -3.56 5.96 -2.69
C ILE A 107 -3.98 4.59 -3.21
N GLN A 108 -3.04 3.78 -3.74
CA GLN A 108 -3.36 2.44 -4.23
C GLN A 108 -3.89 1.54 -3.12
N LYS A 109 -3.23 1.50 -1.98
CA LYS A 109 -3.67 0.67 -0.85
C LYS A 109 -5.09 1.02 -0.38
N HIS A 110 -5.49 2.29 -0.48
CA HIS A 110 -6.79 2.77 -0.02
C HIS A 110 -7.91 2.58 -1.04
N TYR A 111 -7.65 2.91 -2.31
CA TYR A 111 -8.69 2.95 -3.35
C TYR A 111 -8.64 1.77 -4.32
N ASN A 112 -7.55 0.97 -4.29
CA ASN A 112 -7.31 -0.16 -5.20
C ASN A 112 -6.81 -1.40 -4.43
N PRO A 113 -7.57 -1.90 -3.44
CA PRO A 113 -7.16 -3.02 -2.61
C PRO A 113 -6.96 -4.32 -3.39
N GLU A 114 -7.60 -4.45 -4.57
CA GLU A 114 -7.45 -5.59 -5.48
C GLU A 114 -6.12 -5.58 -6.24
N ASN A 115 -5.35 -4.47 -6.14
CA ASN A 115 -4.09 -4.27 -6.85
C ASN A 115 -4.20 -4.38 -8.39
N ASP A 116 -5.28 -3.87 -8.95
CA ASP A 116 -5.51 -3.82 -10.39
C ASP A 116 -4.64 -2.71 -11.01
N VAL A 117 -3.82 -3.08 -12.01
CA VAL A 117 -2.87 -2.17 -12.67
C VAL A 117 -3.60 -1.13 -13.53
N GLU A 118 -4.65 -1.51 -14.26
CA GLU A 118 -5.43 -0.58 -15.05
C GLU A 118 -6.10 0.47 -14.16
N LYS A 119 -6.75 0.01 -13.08
CA LYS A 119 -7.35 0.88 -12.09
C LYS A 119 -6.33 1.83 -11.46
N ALA A 120 -5.13 1.34 -11.16
CA ALA A 120 -4.07 2.18 -10.59
C ALA A 120 -3.68 3.35 -11.50
N ILE A 121 -3.49 3.07 -12.79
CA ILE A 121 -3.09 4.07 -13.78
C ILE A 121 -4.22 5.09 -13.99
N ARG A 122 -5.47 4.62 -14.14
CA ARG A 122 -6.62 5.49 -14.36
C ARG A 122 -6.95 6.34 -13.15
N LEU A 123 -6.86 5.76 -11.96
CA LEU A 123 -7.05 6.46 -10.68
C LEU A 123 -6.03 7.59 -10.50
N TRP A 124 -4.77 7.35 -10.89
CA TRP A 124 -3.73 8.38 -10.81
C TRP A 124 -4.03 9.60 -11.67
N ASN A 125 -4.45 9.40 -12.90
CA ASN A 125 -4.76 10.48 -13.83
C ASN A 125 -6.10 11.16 -13.56
N GLY A 126 -7.15 10.36 -13.32
CA GLY A 126 -8.54 10.86 -13.28
C GLY A 126 -9.14 10.97 -11.88
N GLY A 127 -8.40 10.57 -10.84
CA GLY A 127 -8.92 10.54 -9.46
C GLY A 127 -9.97 9.45 -9.24
N VAL A 128 -10.58 9.45 -8.05
CA VAL A 128 -11.50 8.39 -7.60
C VAL A 128 -12.75 8.23 -8.50
N LYS A 129 -13.16 9.32 -9.16
CA LYS A 129 -14.35 9.35 -10.05
C LYS A 129 -13.98 9.28 -11.52
N TYR A 130 -12.81 8.74 -11.88
CA TYR A 130 -12.40 8.66 -13.28
C TYR A 130 -13.42 7.92 -14.14
N SER A 131 -13.47 8.26 -15.44
CA SER A 131 -14.12 7.43 -16.45
C SER A 131 -13.08 6.77 -17.35
N GLN A 132 -13.41 5.59 -17.88
CA GLN A 132 -12.52 4.91 -18.81
C GLN A 132 -12.25 5.76 -20.04
N ARG A 133 -13.27 6.46 -20.57
CA ARG A 133 -13.15 7.32 -21.74
C ARG A 133 -12.16 8.47 -21.51
N SER A 134 -12.27 9.17 -20.38
CA SER A 134 -11.42 10.33 -20.09
C SER A 134 -9.96 9.97 -19.83
N THR A 135 -9.70 8.76 -19.32
CA THR A 135 -8.35 8.30 -18.95
C THR A 135 -7.71 7.37 -19.99
N ASN A 136 -8.40 7.07 -21.11
CA ASN A 136 -7.94 6.05 -22.06
C ASN A 136 -6.62 6.42 -22.75
N SER A 137 -6.47 7.68 -23.16
CA SER A 137 -5.23 8.15 -23.78
C SER A 137 -4.04 8.07 -22.81
N TYR A 138 -4.26 8.50 -21.57
CA TYR A 138 -3.24 8.41 -20.52
C TYR A 138 -2.85 6.96 -20.21
N TYR A 139 -3.84 6.09 -20.03
CA TYR A 139 -3.63 4.67 -19.79
C TYR A 139 -2.75 4.03 -20.87
N LYS A 140 -3.06 4.26 -22.15
CA LYS A 140 -2.25 3.75 -23.27
C LYS A 140 -0.81 4.28 -23.25
N LYS A 141 -0.61 5.56 -22.92
CA LYS A 141 0.73 6.15 -22.80
C LYS A 141 1.56 5.47 -21.71
N VAL A 142 0.96 5.25 -20.53
CA VAL A 142 1.65 4.59 -19.43
C VAL A 142 1.99 3.15 -19.80
N LEU A 143 1.05 2.39 -20.37
CA LEU A 143 1.33 1.01 -20.82
C LEU A 143 2.49 0.95 -21.82
N ALA A 144 2.61 1.91 -22.73
CA ALA A 144 3.69 1.97 -23.71
C ALA A 144 5.07 2.21 -23.05
N GLN A 145 5.11 2.78 -21.84
CA GLN A 145 6.34 2.99 -21.06
C GLN A 145 6.65 1.81 -20.10
N MET A 146 5.67 0.95 -19.83
CA MET A 146 5.89 -0.25 -19.01
C MET A 146 6.62 -1.31 -19.85
N LYS A 147 7.91 -1.49 -19.58
CA LYS A 147 8.78 -2.49 -20.22
C LYS A 147 8.98 -3.70 -19.30
#